data_ca70e146ed4ea80fd3b640bc83d0d642
#
_entry.id   ca70e146ed4ea80fd3b640bc83d0d642
#
_cell.length_a   1.000
_cell.length_b   1.000
_cell.length_c   1.000
_cell.angle_alpha   90.00
_cell.angle_beta   90.00
_cell.angle_gamma   90.00
#
_symmetry.space_group_name_H-M   'P 1'
#
loop_
_entity.id
_entity.type
_entity.pdbx_description
1 polymer ?
#
loop_
_entity_poly.entity_id
_entity_poly.type
_entity_poly.pdbx_seq_one_letter_code
_entity_poly.pdbx_strand_id
1 'polypeptide(L)'
;MNVQDLRNYEAPQVDLQPITVIHGGMCFRTVLIPAGTCAAGATLGKPSVMIISGDVSIACGDAVVRYTGFHIVPANPGVTRAAVAHEDSFVLCAHRTDETTLDGALAEMVGTQLGLLQNKGMFFLGGSA
;
A
#
# COMPACT_ATOMS: atom_id res chain seq x y z
N MET A 1 15.90 9.64 1.15
CA MET A 1 14.56 9.50 1.77
C MET A 1 14.30 8.02 2.01
N ASN A 2 13.84 7.66 3.19
CA ASN A 2 13.51 6.28 3.57
C ASN A 2 12.07 6.20 4.09
N VAL A 3 11.62 5.02 4.50
CA VAL A 3 10.25 4.83 5.01
C VAL A 3 9.96 5.74 6.20
N GLN A 4 10.91 5.89 7.12
CA GLN A 4 10.71 6.74 8.30
C GLN A 4 10.60 8.22 7.92
N ASP A 5 11.38 8.68 6.95
CA ASP A 5 11.28 10.05 6.45
C ASP A 5 9.91 10.33 5.85
N LEU A 6 9.36 9.38 5.08
CA LEU A 6 8.02 9.51 4.52
C LEU A 6 6.93 9.46 5.58
N ARG A 7 7.10 8.63 6.61
CA ARG A 7 6.15 8.58 7.73
C ARG A 7 6.13 9.86 8.53
N ASN A 8 7.27 10.53 8.62
CA ASN A 8 7.42 11.80 9.34
C ASN A 8 7.15 13.01 8.46
N TYR A 9 6.82 12.79 7.19
CA TYR A 9 6.57 13.88 6.26
C TYR A 9 5.30 14.64 6.67
N GLU A 10 5.45 15.94 6.90
CA GLU A 10 4.36 16.82 7.28
C GLU A 10 3.55 17.23 6.05
N ALA A 11 2.69 16.35 5.60
CA ALA A 11 1.73 16.65 4.56
C ALA A 11 0.31 16.64 5.16
N PRO A 12 -0.64 17.38 4.58
CA PRO A 12 -2.03 17.24 4.99
C PRO A 12 -2.47 15.79 4.88
N GLN A 13 -3.04 15.27 5.95
CA GLN A 13 -3.60 13.93 5.91
C GLN A 13 -4.87 13.93 5.08
N VAL A 14 -4.90 13.10 4.07
CA VAL A 14 -6.05 12.94 3.18
C VAL A 14 -6.69 11.59 3.48
N ASP A 15 -8.01 11.59 3.60
CA ASP A 15 -8.75 10.35 3.72
C ASP A 15 -8.78 9.66 2.35
N LEU A 16 -7.87 8.70 2.17
CA LEU A 16 -7.81 7.88 0.97
C LEU A 16 -8.81 6.74 1.15
N GLN A 17 -9.92 6.80 0.45
CA GLN A 17 -10.97 5.79 0.54
C GLN A 17 -10.58 4.57 -0.32
N PRO A 18 -10.11 3.47 0.30
CA PRO A 18 -9.72 2.31 -0.47
C PRO A 18 -10.94 1.58 -1.03
N ILE A 19 -10.77 1.02 -2.22
CA ILE A 19 -11.74 0.14 -2.85
C ILE A 19 -11.20 -1.28 -2.71
N THR A 20 -12.01 -2.17 -2.15
CA THR A 20 -11.60 -3.57 -1.94
C THR A 20 -12.59 -4.50 -2.60
N VAL A 21 -12.06 -5.48 -3.33
CA VAL A 21 -12.83 -6.57 -3.93
C VAL A 21 -12.24 -7.89 -3.48
N ILE A 22 -13.07 -8.77 -2.93
CA ILE A 22 -12.70 -10.13 -2.56
C ILE A 22 -13.50 -11.07 -3.44
N HIS A 23 -12.82 -11.84 -4.27
CA HIS A 23 -13.46 -12.73 -5.22
C HIS A 23 -12.50 -13.81 -5.70
N GLY A 24 -12.99 -15.02 -5.85
CA GLY A 24 -12.24 -16.10 -6.49
C GLY A 24 -10.94 -16.47 -5.76
N GLY A 25 -10.90 -16.36 -4.44
CA GLY A 25 -9.69 -16.65 -3.65
C GLY A 25 -8.67 -15.53 -3.68
N MET A 26 -9.06 -14.31 -4.07
CA MET A 26 -8.17 -13.16 -4.17
C MET A 26 -8.77 -11.93 -3.50
N CYS A 27 -7.91 -11.13 -2.90
CA CYS A 27 -8.26 -9.82 -2.38
C CYS A 27 -7.50 -8.74 -3.18
N PHE A 28 -8.25 -7.81 -3.76
CA PHE A 28 -7.71 -6.66 -4.47
C PHE A 28 -8.06 -5.42 -3.67
N ARG A 29 -7.05 -4.62 -3.33
CA ARG A 29 -7.26 -3.37 -2.59
C ARG A 29 -6.52 -2.25 -3.31
N THR A 30 -7.25 -1.24 -3.72
CA THR A 30 -6.67 -0.08 -4.41
C THR A 30 -6.90 1.21 -3.65
N VAL A 31 -5.94 2.11 -3.74
CA VAL A 31 -6.06 3.48 -3.25
C VAL A 31 -5.66 4.44 -4.36
N LEU A 32 -6.38 5.56 -4.44
CA LEU A 32 -6.00 6.71 -5.24
C LEU A 32 -5.20 7.65 -4.36
N ILE A 33 -4.00 7.97 -4.78
CA ILE A 33 -3.10 8.86 -4.04
C ILE A 33 -2.98 10.15 -4.84
N PRO A 34 -3.60 11.25 -4.36
CA PRO A 34 -3.50 12.53 -5.05
C PRO A 34 -2.06 13.05 -5.10
N ALA A 35 -1.75 13.83 -6.13
CA ALA A 35 -0.46 14.47 -6.27
C ALA A 35 -0.05 15.22 -4.98
N GLY A 36 1.20 15.08 -4.59
CA GLY A 36 1.75 15.71 -3.39
C GLY A 36 1.36 15.04 -2.07
N THR A 37 0.68 13.90 -2.12
CA THR A 37 0.21 13.19 -0.93
C THR A 37 1.14 12.03 -0.60
N CYS A 38 1.34 11.81 0.70
CA CYS A 38 2.07 10.66 1.22
C CYS A 38 1.09 9.62 1.76
N ALA A 39 1.42 8.35 1.54
CA ALA A 39 0.71 7.23 2.13
C ALA A 39 1.70 6.32 2.83
N ALA A 40 1.41 5.96 4.07
CA ALA A 40 2.21 5.01 4.83
C ALA A 40 1.57 3.63 4.77
N GLY A 41 2.38 2.61 4.51
CA GLY A 41 1.93 1.24 4.47
C GLY A 41 2.17 0.51 5.78
N ALA A 42 1.40 -0.54 6.01
CA ALA A 42 1.67 -1.51 7.06
C ALA A 42 2.67 -2.56 6.57
N THR A 43 3.35 -3.22 7.49
CA THR A 43 4.19 -4.36 7.15
C THR A 43 3.31 -5.54 6.74
N LEU A 44 3.54 -6.08 5.55
CA LEU A 44 2.72 -7.15 5.02
C LEU A 44 3.22 -8.51 5.50
N GLY A 45 2.30 -9.41 5.85
CA GLY A 45 2.60 -10.75 6.31
C GLY A 45 2.51 -11.82 5.21
N LYS A 46 2.07 -11.46 4.02
CA LYS A 46 1.89 -12.41 2.90
C LYS A 46 2.47 -11.84 1.62
N PRO A 47 2.92 -12.70 0.69
CA PRO A 47 3.30 -12.24 -0.64
C PRO A 47 2.10 -11.60 -1.35
N SER A 48 2.35 -10.55 -2.10
CA SER A 48 1.33 -9.87 -2.89
C SER A 48 1.91 -9.37 -4.20
N VAL A 49 1.02 -8.85 -5.04
CA VAL A 49 1.40 -8.16 -6.29
C VAL A 49 0.89 -6.74 -6.21
N MET A 50 1.77 -5.80 -6.51
CA MET A 50 1.42 -4.39 -6.54
C MET A 50 1.32 -3.92 -7.98
N ILE A 51 0.23 -3.24 -8.31
CA ILE A 51 0.01 -2.61 -9.61
C ILE A 51 0.00 -1.11 -9.38
N ILE A 52 0.86 -0.40 -10.10
CA ILE A 52 1.06 1.04 -9.95
C ILE A 52 0.72 1.72 -11.28
N SER A 53 -0.01 2.81 -11.22
CA SER A 53 -0.23 3.67 -12.38
C SER A 53 -0.15 5.13 -11.97
N GLY A 54 0.72 5.88 -12.60
CA GLY A 54 0.94 7.30 -12.34
C GLY A 54 2.41 7.64 -12.20
N ASP A 55 2.76 8.36 -11.14
CA ASP A 55 4.13 8.74 -10.81
C ASP A 55 4.28 8.72 -9.29
N VAL A 56 4.89 7.67 -8.77
CA VAL A 56 4.97 7.39 -7.34
C VAL A 56 6.39 6.99 -6.96
N SER A 57 6.91 7.61 -5.91
CA SER A 57 8.14 7.14 -5.26
C SER A 57 7.77 6.27 -4.06
N ILE A 58 8.30 5.06 -4.02
CA ILE A 58 8.04 4.11 -2.93
C ILE A 58 9.32 3.87 -2.17
N ALA A 59 9.30 4.18 -0.89
CA ALA A 59 10.38 3.89 0.04
C ALA A 59 10.19 2.53 0.68
N CYS A 60 11.26 1.75 0.71
CA CYS A 60 11.30 0.41 1.22
C CYS A 60 12.62 0.25 1.99
N GLY A 61 12.59 0.34 3.31
CA GLY A 61 13.81 0.47 4.10
C GLY A 61 14.57 1.75 3.73
N ASP A 62 15.82 1.61 3.34
CA ASP A 62 16.68 2.73 2.93
C ASP A 62 16.63 3.01 1.42
N ALA A 63 15.95 2.16 0.67
CA ALA A 63 15.84 2.31 -0.78
C ALA A 63 14.57 3.06 -1.16
N VAL A 64 14.67 3.91 -2.18
CA VAL A 64 13.52 4.58 -2.80
C VAL A 64 13.54 4.29 -4.28
N VAL A 65 12.41 3.81 -4.80
CA VAL A 65 12.23 3.56 -6.23
C VAL A 65 11.10 4.43 -6.73
N ARG A 66 11.33 5.16 -7.82
CA ARG A 66 10.31 5.94 -8.49
C ARG A 66 9.72 5.14 -9.65
N TYR A 67 8.42 4.97 -9.62
CA TYR A 67 7.66 4.30 -10.68
C TYR A 67 6.89 5.34 -11.46
N THR A 68 7.15 5.42 -12.76
CA THR A 68 6.44 6.32 -13.68
C THR A 68 5.74 5.49 -14.75
N GLY A 69 4.47 5.74 -14.95
CA GLY A 69 3.63 4.98 -15.88
C GLY A 69 2.97 3.79 -15.21
N PHE A 70 2.91 2.66 -15.91
CA PHE A 70 2.24 1.46 -15.45
C PHE A 70 3.25 0.37 -15.12
N HIS A 71 3.15 -0.19 -13.90
CA HIS A 71 4.05 -1.23 -13.42
C HIS A 71 3.31 -2.31 -12.65
N ILE A 72 3.77 -3.54 -12.81
CA ILE A 72 3.34 -4.69 -12.01
C ILE A 72 4.57 -5.20 -11.27
N VAL A 73 4.52 -5.19 -9.95
CA VAL A 73 5.69 -5.42 -9.10
C VAL A 73 5.37 -6.48 -8.07
N PRO A 74 6.22 -7.52 -7.93
CA PRO A 74 6.04 -8.47 -6.82
C PRO A 74 6.34 -7.80 -5.48
N ALA A 75 5.60 -8.19 -4.46
CA ALA A 75 5.75 -7.65 -3.11
C ALA A 75 6.06 -8.77 -2.14
N ASN A 76 7.21 -8.67 -1.49
CA ASN A 76 7.65 -9.64 -0.50
C ASN A 76 7.10 -9.30 0.89
N PRO A 77 6.76 -10.31 1.72
CA PRO A 77 6.35 -10.06 3.09
C PRO A 77 7.51 -9.56 3.96
N GLY A 78 7.16 -8.97 5.10
CA GLY A 78 8.13 -8.52 6.09
C GLY A 78 8.74 -7.15 5.81
N VAL A 79 8.28 -6.45 4.80
CA VAL A 79 8.81 -5.14 4.43
C VAL A 79 7.75 -4.06 4.64
N THR A 80 8.15 -2.98 5.30
CA THR A 80 7.30 -1.80 5.49
C THR A 80 7.61 -0.77 4.42
N ARG A 81 6.57 -0.23 3.80
CA ARG A 81 6.70 0.73 2.69
C ARG A 81 5.94 2.00 2.96
N ALA A 82 6.36 3.06 2.30
CA ALA A 82 5.64 4.32 2.25
C ALA A 82 5.78 4.91 0.85
N ALA A 83 4.84 5.74 0.45
CA ALA A 83 4.81 6.29 -0.90
C ALA A 83 4.54 7.78 -0.90
N VAL A 84 5.09 8.45 -1.90
CA VAL A 84 4.75 9.83 -2.26
C VAL A 84 4.32 9.85 -3.72
N ALA A 85 3.13 10.37 -3.98
CA ALA A 85 2.65 10.56 -5.34
C ALA A 85 3.11 11.93 -5.88
N HIS A 86 3.71 11.94 -7.05
CA HIS A 86 4.13 13.16 -7.74
C HIS A 86 3.04 13.68 -8.68
N GLU A 87 2.15 12.81 -9.10
CA GLU A 87 0.90 13.11 -9.81
C GLU A 87 -0.20 12.23 -9.21
N ASP A 88 -1.44 12.49 -9.59
CA ASP A 88 -2.54 11.61 -9.20
C ASP A 88 -2.23 10.19 -9.67
N SER A 89 -2.15 9.28 -8.73
CA SER A 89 -1.68 7.92 -8.98
C SER A 89 -2.56 6.93 -8.25
N PHE A 90 -2.56 5.68 -8.70
CA PHE A 90 -3.17 4.64 -7.92
C PHE A 90 -2.22 3.47 -7.72
N VAL A 91 -2.40 2.80 -6.59
CA VAL A 91 -1.69 1.58 -6.23
C VAL A 91 -2.74 0.53 -5.85
N LEU A 92 -2.70 -0.60 -6.52
CA LEU A 92 -3.54 -1.74 -6.24
C LEU A 92 -2.65 -2.85 -5.69
N CYS A 93 -3.05 -3.44 -4.56
CA CYS A 93 -2.38 -4.60 -3.99
C CYS A 93 -3.30 -5.80 -4.09
N ALA A 94 -2.78 -6.90 -4.61
CA ALA A 94 -3.50 -8.14 -4.76
C ALA A 94 -2.82 -9.24 -3.96
N HIS A 95 -3.58 -9.96 -3.15
CA HIS A 95 -3.06 -11.14 -2.46
C HIS A 95 -4.08 -12.27 -2.46
N ARG A 96 -3.57 -13.47 -2.34
CA ARG A 96 -4.39 -14.67 -2.24
C ARG A 96 -5.01 -14.76 -0.86
N THR A 97 -6.31 -15.09 -0.78
CA THR A 97 -7.01 -15.24 0.49
C THR A 97 -8.09 -16.30 0.38
N ASP A 98 -8.30 -17.03 1.47
CA ASP A 98 -9.47 -17.93 1.64
C ASP A 98 -10.56 -17.22 2.43
N GLU A 99 -10.32 -16.01 2.91
CA GLU A 99 -11.28 -15.21 3.65
C GLU A 99 -12.35 -14.64 2.72
N THR A 100 -13.55 -14.45 3.27
CA THR A 100 -14.70 -13.93 2.52
C THR A 100 -15.13 -12.55 2.98
N THR A 101 -14.57 -12.06 4.09
CA THR A 101 -14.85 -10.73 4.63
C THR A 101 -13.65 -9.81 4.49
N LEU A 102 -13.92 -8.52 4.43
CA LEU A 102 -12.87 -7.49 4.38
C LEU A 102 -11.94 -7.59 5.59
N ASP A 103 -12.51 -7.64 6.80
CA ASP A 103 -11.71 -7.70 8.03
C ASP A 103 -10.87 -8.98 8.09
N GLY A 104 -11.40 -10.11 7.67
CA GLY A 104 -10.67 -11.37 7.62
C GLY A 104 -9.49 -11.30 6.65
N ALA A 105 -9.71 -10.79 5.44
CA ALA A 105 -8.66 -10.65 4.44
C ALA A 105 -7.57 -9.66 4.87
N LEU A 106 -7.95 -8.56 5.49
CA LEU A 106 -6.99 -7.57 6.01
C LEU A 106 -6.20 -8.13 7.20
N ALA A 107 -6.86 -8.84 8.11
CA ALA A 107 -6.20 -9.44 9.28
C ALA A 107 -5.16 -10.48 8.85
N GLU A 108 -5.44 -11.27 7.82
CA GLU A 108 -4.49 -12.20 7.22
C GLU A 108 -3.22 -11.49 6.74
N MET A 109 -3.39 -10.31 6.16
CA MET A 109 -2.30 -9.56 5.55
C MET A 109 -1.47 -8.78 6.56
N VAL A 110 -2.10 -8.19 7.56
CA VAL A 110 -1.43 -7.22 8.45
C VAL A 110 -1.47 -7.62 9.93
N GLY A 111 -2.21 -8.66 10.30
CA GLY A 111 -2.27 -9.17 11.67
C GLY A 111 -2.67 -8.09 12.68
N THR A 112 -1.84 -7.88 13.70
CA THR A 112 -2.10 -6.91 14.75
C THR A 112 -2.11 -5.45 14.30
N GLN A 113 -1.71 -5.18 13.06
CA GLN A 113 -1.73 -3.83 12.49
C GLN A 113 -3.09 -3.45 11.88
N LEU A 114 -4.09 -4.34 11.97
CA LEU A 114 -5.41 -4.10 11.38
C LEU A 114 -6.01 -2.78 11.84
N GLY A 115 -5.88 -2.43 13.12
CA GLY A 115 -6.35 -1.16 13.66
C GLY A 115 -5.70 0.06 12.99
N LEU A 116 -4.45 -0.06 12.57
CA LEU A 116 -3.76 1.03 11.87
C LEU A 116 -4.31 1.26 10.47
N LEU A 117 -4.76 0.19 9.79
CA LEU A 117 -5.39 0.30 8.48
C LEU A 117 -6.80 0.89 8.55
N GLN A 118 -7.49 0.65 9.66
CA GLN A 118 -8.84 1.17 9.90
C GLN A 118 -8.79 2.62 10.36
N ASN A 119 -7.65 3.08 10.88
CA ASN A 119 -7.41 4.45 11.29
C ASN A 119 -6.88 5.27 10.11
N LYS A 120 -7.01 6.59 10.22
CA LYS A 120 -6.57 7.51 9.17
C LYS A 120 -5.06 7.47 8.97
N GLY A 121 -4.65 7.55 7.72
CA GLY A 121 -3.26 7.74 7.34
C GLY A 121 -2.41 6.48 7.22
N MET A 122 -2.99 5.30 7.41
CA MET A 122 -2.25 4.05 7.25
C MET A 122 -2.91 3.15 6.20
N PHE A 123 -2.13 2.75 5.21
CA PHE A 123 -2.55 1.84 4.14
C PHE A 123 -1.52 0.74 4.01
N PHE A 124 -1.91 -0.43 3.50
CA PHE A 124 -0.89 -1.36 3.09
C PHE A 124 -0.58 -1.18 1.61
N LEU A 125 0.70 -1.06 1.34
CA LEU A 125 1.24 -1.02 0.01
C LEU A 125 2.01 -2.31 -0.20
N GLY A 126 1.53 -3.16 -1.07
CA GLY A 126 2.31 -4.28 -1.54
C GLY A 126 3.36 -3.70 -2.48
N GLY A 127 4.58 -4.08 -2.37
CA GLY A 127 5.60 -3.60 -3.26
C GLY A 127 6.86 -4.43 -3.17
N SER A 128 7.71 -4.37 -4.17
CA SER A 128 9.01 -5.04 -4.09
C SER A 128 9.91 -4.34 -3.11
N ALA A 129 10.72 -5.10 -2.48
CA ALA A 129 11.80 -4.54 -1.69
C ALA A 129 12.85 -3.94 -2.61
#